data_1af1486aed263a2f0d31f518fcb4d634
#
_entry.id   1af1486aed263a2f0d31f518fcb4d634
#
_cell.length_a   1.000
_cell.length_b   1.000
_cell.length_c   1.000
_cell.angle_alpha   90.00
_cell.angle_beta   90.00
_cell.angle_gamma   90.00
#
_symmetry.space_group_name_H-M   'P 1'
#
loop_
_entity.id
_entity.type
_entity.pdbx_description
1 polymer ?
#
loop_
_entity_poly.entity_id
_entity_poly.type
_entity_poly.pdbx_seq_one_letter_code
_entity_poly.pdbx_strand_id
1 'polypeptide(L)'
;MSSRIVKVELADRSYDVVVGMGAVSSLPKYLPKKAKRAVIITQQGIDNQVSDMVEAAGLHCETAYIGRGEEFKSLQTIQQLCESFAQWGITRNDLIIGVGGGMVTDVAGFAAASWHRGTDVIHVSTSLVGMVDAAIGGKTGVNLPAGKNLVGAFWQPKAVICDTAFLATLPSKELRCGHGEMAKYHFLTGDDLVSLDLDDRVARCAQIKADIVSSDEREGGLRALLNYGHTLGHAIEIETNFALAHGEAVAIGLIFASKLAHSLGRIPKERVDYHLRIVGETYGLQTAIPKSCSLDRLVTLMAKDKKAVDGLTFVLDGPQGVETVAGIQPQIVHQTLEAMEVL
;
A
#
# COMPACT_ATOMS: atom_id res chain seq x y z
N MET A 1 25.91 4.26 -3.58
CA MET A 1 25.14 5.35 -2.93
C MET A 1 24.74 4.85 -1.55
N SER A 2 24.63 5.72 -0.54
CA SER A 2 24.20 5.30 0.81
C SER A 2 22.67 5.12 0.84
N SER A 3 22.18 4.00 1.35
CA SER A 3 20.75 3.78 1.57
C SER A 3 20.22 4.77 2.62
N ARG A 4 18.96 5.19 2.47
CA ARG A 4 18.21 5.99 3.45
C ARG A 4 17.54 5.03 4.43
N ILE A 5 17.55 5.37 5.69
CA ILE A 5 16.88 4.56 6.73
C ILE A 5 15.77 5.40 7.33
N VAL A 6 14.55 4.91 7.20
CA VAL A 6 13.34 5.48 7.80
C VAL A 6 12.92 4.58 8.94
N LYS A 7 12.67 5.13 10.11
CA LYS A 7 12.26 4.37 11.27
C LYS A 7 10.76 4.43 11.53
N VAL A 8 10.13 3.28 11.71
CA VAL A 8 8.76 3.18 12.19
C VAL A 8 8.80 2.95 13.69
N GLU A 9 8.40 3.95 14.46
CA GLU A 9 8.50 3.95 15.92
C GLU A 9 7.28 3.31 16.56
N LEU A 10 7.42 2.09 17.08
CA LEU A 10 6.35 1.29 17.70
C LEU A 10 6.83 0.61 19.00
N ALA A 11 7.57 1.35 19.83
CA ALA A 11 8.18 0.87 21.06
C ALA A 11 9.07 -0.37 20.80
N ASP A 12 8.75 -1.52 21.38
CA ASP A 12 9.49 -2.79 21.23
C ASP A 12 9.32 -3.46 19.87
N ARG A 13 8.38 -2.97 19.04
CA ARG A 13 8.12 -3.45 17.66
C ARG A 13 8.58 -2.48 16.59
N SER A 14 9.39 -1.48 16.97
CA SER A 14 10.00 -0.54 16.02
C SER A 14 10.89 -1.26 15.02
N TYR A 15 10.90 -0.77 13.78
CA TYR A 15 11.71 -1.37 12.70
C TYR A 15 12.18 -0.33 11.70
N ASP A 16 13.15 -0.72 10.88
CA ASP A 16 13.71 0.13 9.84
C ASP A 16 13.07 -0.16 8.47
N VAL A 17 12.83 0.89 7.69
CA VAL A 17 12.58 0.83 6.25
C VAL A 17 13.83 1.33 5.55
N VAL A 18 14.51 0.47 4.80
CA VAL A 18 15.77 0.75 4.11
C VAL A 18 15.48 1.01 2.64
N VAL A 19 15.80 2.21 2.16
CA VAL A 19 15.44 2.65 0.80
C VAL A 19 16.70 3.02 0.00
N GLY A 20 16.76 2.58 -1.24
CA GLY A 20 17.76 3.02 -2.21
C GLY A 20 18.20 1.90 -3.14
N MET A 21 18.95 2.26 -4.17
CA MET A 21 19.51 1.31 -5.12
C MET A 21 20.54 0.40 -4.42
N GLY A 22 20.37 -0.93 -4.52
CA GLY A 22 21.20 -1.93 -3.85
C GLY A 22 20.88 -2.12 -2.38
N ALA A 23 19.76 -1.58 -1.86
CA ALA A 23 19.36 -1.67 -0.45
C ALA A 23 19.22 -3.13 0.03
N VAL A 24 18.91 -4.08 -0.87
CA VAL A 24 18.80 -5.51 -0.56
C VAL A 24 20.07 -6.08 0.07
N SER A 25 21.24 -5.53 -0.24
CA SER A 25 22.53 -5.93 0.37
C SER A 25 22.60 -5.69 1.88
N SER A 26 21.68 -4.91 2.44
CA SER A 26 21.56 -4.68 3.88
C SER A 26 20.81 -5.79 4.63
N LEU A 27 20.11 -6.68 3.92
CA LEU A 27 19.28 -7.74 4.51
C LEU A 27 19.97 -8.55 5.61
N PRO A 28 21.23 -8.97 5.47
CA PRO A 28 21.90 -9.75 6.52
C PRO A 28 21.98 -9.06 7.89
N LYS A 29 21.92 -7.72 7.95
CA LYS A 29 21.93 -6.95 9.21
C LYS A 29 20.65 -7.11 10.01
N TYR A 30 19.53 -7.46 9.36
CA TYR A 30 18.20 -7.58 9.94
C TYR A 30 17.77 -9.01 10.25
N LEU A 31 18.58 -10.00 9.89
CA LEU A 31 18.28 -11.41 10.16
C LEU A 31 18.29 -11.66 11.67
N PRO A 32 17.23 -12.30 12.23
CA PRO A 32 17.17 -12.58 13.66
C PRO A 32 18.27 -13.57 14.08
N LYS A 33 19.06 -13.22 15.09
CA LYS A 33 20.20 -14.03 15.57
C LYS A 33 19.80 -15.45 16.01
N LYS A 34 18.55 -15.68 16.35
CA LYS A 34 18.04 -16.99 16.81
C LYS A 34 17.54 -17.86 15.65
N ALA A 35 17.28 -17.28 14.50
CA ALA A 35 16.77 -18.01 13.33
C ALA A 35 17.84 -18.99 12.81
N LYS A 36 17.40 -20.18 12.48
CA LYS A 36 18.22 -21.23 11.84
C LYS A 36 17.75 -21.49 10.42
N ARG A 37 16.48 -21.17 10.14
CA ARG A 37 15.82 -21.36 8.86
C ARG A 37 15.13 -20.06 8.44
N ALA A 38 15.00 -19.90 7.13
CA ALA A 38 14.16 -18.86 6.55
C ALA A 38 13.29 -19.45 5.43
N VAL A 39 12.09 -18.93 5.29
CA VAL A 39 11.24 -19.21 4.13
C VAL A 39 11.06 -17.94 3.34
N ILE A 40 11.45 -17.97 2.08
CA ILE A 40 11.17 -16.91 1.12
C ILE A 40 9.82 -17.18 0.46
N ILE A 41 8.90 -16.25 0.57
CA ILE A 41 7.63 -16.27 -0.15
C ILE A 41 7.74 -15.28 -1.31
N THR A 42 7.62 -15.77 -2.54
CA THR A 42 7.80 -14.96 -3.74
C THR A 42 6.93 -15.47 -4.92
N GLN A 43 7.09 -14.88 -6.07
CA GLN A 43 6.43 -15.25 -7.32
C GLN A 43 7.45 -15.65 -8.38
N GLN A 44 7.07 -16.56 -9.29
CA GLN A 44 7.92 -16.94 -10.42
C GLN A 44 8.33 -15.71 -11.23
N GLY A 45 9.63 -15.62 -11.59
CA GLY A 45 10.21 -14.55 -12.39
C GLY A 45 10.49 -13.24 -11.63
N ILE A 46 10.33 -13.20 -10.30
CA ILE A 46 11.00 -12.20 -9.48
C ILE A 46 12.42 -12.68 -9.25
N ASP A 47 13.41 -11.91 -9.72
CA ASP A 47 14.83 -12.21 -9.48
C ASP A 47 15.10 -12.16 -7.97
N ASN A 48 15.64 -13.24 -7.46
CA ASN A 48 15.70 -13.46 -6.04
C ASN A 48 17.12 -13.81 -5.57
N GLN A 49 17.96 -12.77 -5.46
CA GLN A 49 19.27 -12.89 -4.82
C GLN A 49 19.17 -13.08 -3.29
N VAL A 50 17.94 -13.03 -2.74
CA VAL A 50 17.70 -13.06 -1.30
C VAL A 50 18.03 -14.43 -0.71
N SER A 51 17.76 -15.54 -1.43
CA SER A 51 18.13 -16.90 -0.98
C SER A 51 19.62 -17.03 -0.73
N ASP A 52 20.43 -16.61 -1.70
CA ASP A 52 21.88 -16.69 -1.61
C ASP A 52 22.44 -15.86 -0.45
N MET A 53 21.85 -14.66 -0.22
CA MET A 53 22.23 -13.80 0.90
C MET A 53 21.87 -14.41 2.27
N VAL A 54 20.73 -15.07 2.35
CA VAL A 54 20.24 -15.74 3.57
C VAL A 54 21.09 -16.96 3.89
N GLU A 55 21.42 -17.78 2.88
CA GLU A 55 22.30 -18.93 3.02
C GLU A 55 23.74 -18.55 3.37
N ALA A 56 24.27 -17.50 2.72
CA ALA A 56 25.60 -16.94 3.04
C ALA A 56 25.67 -16.40 4.48
N ALA A 57 24.52 -15.97 5.04
CA ALA A 57 24.43 -15.57 6.45
C ALA A 57 24.27 -16.78 7.43
N GLY A 58 24.23 -18.00 6.92
CA GLY A 58 24.22 -19.23 7.71
C GLY A 58 22.83 -19.78 8.06
N LEU A 59 21.75 -19.31 7.42
CA LEU A 59 20.42 -19.87 7.59
C LEU A 59 20.13 -20.90 6.47
N HIS A 60 19.47 -21.99 6.80
CA HIS A 60 18.88 -22.87 5.79
C HIS A 60 17.67 -22.20 5.16
N CYS A 61 17.63 -22.10 3.83
CA CYS A 61 16.62 -21.34 3.11
C CYS A 61 15.74 -22.24 2.24
N GLU A 62 14.40 -22.10 2.40
CA GLU A 62 13.40 -22.70 1.52
C GLU A 62 12.66 -21.61 0.76
N THR A 63 12.17 -21.90 -0.44
CA THR A 63 11.41 -20.92 -1.25
C THR A 63 10.02 -21.46 -1.58
N ALA A 64 9.01 -20.72 -1.18
CA ALA A 64 7.60 -20.95 -1.51
C ALA A 64 7.17 -20.00 -2.64
N TYR A 65 6.78 -20.54 -3.78
CA TYR A 65 6.22 -19.75 -4.87
C TYR A 65 4.70 -19.70 -4.76
N ILE A 66 4.15 -18.47 -4.70
CA ILE A 66 2.71 -18.25 -4.78
C ILE A 66 2.30 -17.80 -6.18
N GLY A 67 1.03 -17.96 -6.54
CA GLY A 67 0.51 -17.55 -7.84
C GLY A 67 0.54 -16.02 -8.02
N ARG A 68 0.40 -15.58 -9.28
CA ARG A 68 0.30 -14.15 -9.62
C ARG A 68 -1.16 -13.73 -9.67
N GLY A 69 -1.44 -12.51 -9.21
CA GLY A 69 -2.77 -11.91 -9.23
C GLY A 69 -3.46 -11.94 -7.88
N GLU A 70 -4.46 -11.09 -7.73
CA GLU A 70 -5.23 -10.92 -6.48
C GLU A 70 -6.02 -12.17 -6.08
N GLU A 71 -6.30 -13.09 -6.98
CA GLU A 71 -6.96 -14.37 -6.69
C GLU A 71 -6.14 -15.28 -5.77
N PHE A 72 -4.81 -15.12 -5.78
CA PHE A 72 -3.91 -15.86 -4.89
C PHE A 72 -3.75 -15.19 -3.51
N LYS A 73 -4.28 -14.00 -3.31
CA LYS A 73 -4.39 -13.36 -2.00
C LYS A 73 -5.57 -13.96 -1.23
N SER A 74 -5.46 -15.21 -0.81
CA SER A 74 -6.57 -16.03 -0.32
C SER A 74 -6.22 -16.86 0.91
N LEU A 75 -7.23 -17.29 1.69
CA LEU A 75 -7.04 -18.23 2.79
C LEU A 75 -6.46 -19.56 2.33
N GLN A 76 -6.78 -20.01 1.12
CA GLN A 76 -6.22 -21.23 0.55
C GLN A 76 -4.70 -21.12 0.38
N THR A 77 -4.19 -19.97 -0.10
CA THR A 77 -2.75 -19.72 -0.20
C THR A 77 -2.09 -19.75 1.19
N ILE A 78 -2.73 -19.17 2.21
CA ILE A 78 -2.21 -19.21 3.59
C ILE A 78 -2.15 -20.65 4.09
N GLN A 79 -3.18 -21.45 3.85
CA GLN A 79 -3.19 -22.88 4.22
C GLN A 79 -2.03 -23.62 3.58
N GLN A 80 -1.83 -23.50 2.27
CA GLN A 80 -0.75 -24.15 1.52
C GLN A 80 0.64 -23.74 2.05
N LEU A 81 0.83 -22.46 2.38
CA LEU A 81 2.07 -21.98 2.99
C LEU A 81 2.30 -22.61 4.36
N CYS A 82 1.28 -22.67 5.21
CA CYS A 82 1.39 -23.29 6.54
C CYS A 82 1.68 -24.80 6.46
N GLU A 83 1.12 -25.51 5.49
CA GLU A 83 1.44 -26.92 5.22
C GLU A 83 2.90 -27.10 4.82
N SER A 84 3.43 -26.23 3.94
CA SER A 84 4.85 -26.20 3.57
C SER A 84 5.75 -25.88 4.76
N PHE A 85 5.38 -24.92 5.61
CA PHE A 85 6.14 -24.59 6.82
C PHE A 85 6.22 -25.78 7.78
N ALA A 86 5.14 -26.54 7.93
CA ALA A 86 5.13 -27.75 8.73
C ALA A 86 6.09 -28.83 8.17
N GLN A 87 6.07 -29.04 6.85
CA GLN A 87 6.95 -29.99 6.17
C GLN A 87 8.42 -29.62 6.30
N TRP A 88 8.75 -28.33 6.22
CA TRP A 88 10.13 -27.81 6.35
C TRP A 88 10.58 -27.65 7.81
N GLY A 89 9.70 -27.91 8.75
CA GLY A 89 10.00 -27.83 10.18
C GLY A 89 10.30 -26.40 10.64
N ILE A 90 9.60 -25.42 10.06
CA ILE A 90 9.73 -24.00 10.45
C ILE A 90 9.18 -23.82 11.86
N THR A 91 9.94 -23.17 12.72
CA THR A 91 9.59 -22.91 14.12
C THR A 91 9.25 -21.42 14.32
N ARG A 92 8.75 -21.08 15.51
CA ARG A 92 8.48 -19.67 15.88
C ARG A 92 9.74 -18.79 15.87
N ASN A 93 10.93 -19.37 16.05
CA ASN A 93 12.19 -18.62 16.07
C ASN A 93 12.81 -18.41 14.69
N ASP A 94 12.25 -19.05 13.66
CA ASP A 94 12.70 -18.92 12.29
C ASP A 94 12.12 -17.67 11.62
N LEU A 95 12.44 -17.44 10.36
CA LEU A 95 12.12 -16.19 9.65
C LEU A 95 11.27 -16.47 8.40
N ILE A 96 10.30 -15.62 8.15
CA ILE A 96 9.59 -15.54 6.88
C ILE A 96 10.05 -14.27 6.15
N ILE A 97 10.36 -14.37 4.85
CA ILE A 97 10.78 -13.24 4.02
C ILE A 97 9.84 -13.14 2.84
N GLY A 98 9.03 -12.08 2.78
CA GLY A 98 8.19 -11.78 1.62
C GLY A 98 8.99 -10.98 0.59
N VAL A 99 9.25 -11.56 -0.60
CA VAL A 99 9.97 -10.89 -1.69
C VAL A 99 9.01 -10.66 -2.85
N GLY A 100 8.53 -9.43 -3.03
CA GLY A 100 7.54 -9.13 -4.05
C GLY A 100 6.84 -7.79 -3.87
N GLY A 101 5.76 -7.60 -4.62
CA GLY A 101 4.88 -6.44 -4.49
C GLY A 101 3.93 -6.56 -3.28
N GLY A 102 3.02 -5.60 -3.15
CA GLY A 102 2.06 -5.51 -2.03
C GLY A 102 1.28 -6.80 -1.76
N MET A 103 0.85 -7.52 -2.79
CA MET A 103 0.15 -8.79 -2.64
C MET A 103 1.02 -9.83 -1.92
N VAL A 104 2.30 -9.93 -2.29
CA VAL A 104 3.24 -10.88 -1.67
C VAL A 104 3.53 -10.50 -0.23
N THR A 105 3.75 -9.21 0.05
CA THR A 105 4.02 -8.74 1.42
C THR A 105 2.83 -8.94 2.35
N ASP A 106 1.60 -8.74 1.87
CA ASP A 106 0.38 -8.99 2.63
C ASP A 106 0.20 -10.49 2.97
N VAL A 107 0.38 -11.36 1.97
CA VAL A 107 0.29 -12.81 2.15
C VAL A 107 1.39 -13.31 3.10
N ALA A 108 2.64 -12.88 2.90
CA ALA A 108 3.77 -13.28 3.74
C ALA A 108 3.60 -12.80 5.19
N GLY A 109 3.14 -11.56 5.37
CA GLY A 109 2.86 -11.00 6.68
C GLY A 109 1.74 -11.75 7.41
N PHE A 110 0.66 -12.08 6.71
CA PHE A 110 -0.46 -12.82 7.32
C PHE A 110 -0.11 -14.28 7.58
N ALA A 111 0.66 -14.93 6.71
CA ALA A 111 1.21 -16.26 6.98
C ALA A 111 2.10 -16.26 8.24
N ALA A 112 2.98 -15.24 8.37
CA ALA A 112 3.82 -15.05 9.53
C ALA A 112 3.03 -14.80 10.82
N ALA A 113 2.00 -13.97 10.76
CA ALA A 113 1.11 -13.71 11.89
C ALA A 113 0.37 -14.97 12.35
N SER A 114 -0.01 -15.83 11.39
CA SER A 114 -0.80 -17.05 11.63
C SER A 114 0.07 -18.21 12.12
N TRP A 115 1.28 -18.38 11.56
CA TRP A 115 2.17 -19.48 11.86
C TRP A 115 2.68 -19.41 13.30
N HIS A 116 2.46 -20.48 14.06
CA HIS A 116 2.78 -20.56 15.49
C HIS A 116 2.24 -19.37 16.33
N ARG A 117 1.20 -18.68 15.88
CA ARG A 117 0.61 -17.46 16.48
C ARG A 117 1.59 -16.26 16.46
N GLY A 118 2.48 -16.25 15.49
CA GLY A 118 3.43 -15.18 15.28
C GLY A 118 4.86 -15.68 15.07
N THR A 119 5.39 -15.43 13.87
CA THR A 119 6.78 -15.68 13.46
C THR A 119 7.33 -14.38 12.90
N ASP A 120 8.62 -14.13 13.05
CA ASP A 120 9.24 -12.92 12.52
C ASP A 120 9.12 -12.86 11.00
N VAL A 121 8.88 -11.65 10.45
CA VAL A 121 8.79 -11.41 9.01
C VAL A 121 9.67 -10.23 8.59
N ILE A 122 10.30 -10.33 7.43
CA ILE A 122 10.98 -9.23 6.72
C ILE A 122 10.33 -9.10 5.35
N HIS A 123 10.13 -7.86 4.88
CA HIS A 123 9.65 -7.61 3.53
C HIS A 123 10.76 -7.03 2.66
N VAL A 124 10.97 -7.63 1.49
CA VAL A 124 11.77 -7.07 0.40
C VAL A 124 10.79 -6.66 -0.70
N SER A 125 10.46 -5.38 -0.73
CA SER A 125 9.48 -4.86 -1.66
C SER A 125 10.07 -4.65 -3.05
N THR A 126 9.43 -5.23 -4.07
CA THR A 126 9.87 -5.15 -5.47
C THR A 126 8.96 -4.29 -6.35
N SER A 127 7.90 -3.71 -5.79
CA SER A 127 7.00 -2.78 -6.49
C SER A 127 6.92 -1.43 -5.80
N LEU A 128 6.64 -0.38 -6.58
CA LEU A 128 6.59 0.97 -6.04
C LEU A 128 5.48 1.13 -4.97
N VAL A 129 4.28 0.54 -5.18
CA VAL A 129 3.22 0.51 -4.15
C VAL A 129 3.70 -0.15 -2.86
N GLY A 130 4.41 -1.27 -2.98
CA GLY A 130 4.96 -1.94 -1.81
C GLY A 130 5.97 -1.08 -1.06
N MET A 131 6.84 -0.34 -1.78
CA MET A 131 7.88 0.50 -1.20
C MET A 131 7.33 1.73 -0.47
N VAL A 132 6.28 2.36 -1.02
CA VAL A 132 5.73 3.60 -0.46
C VAL A 132 4.52 3.38 0.43
N ASP A 133 3.87 2.20 0.33
CA ASP A 133 2.64 1.92 1.07
C ASP A 133 2.56 0.50 1.63
N ALA A 134 2.25 -0.52 0.83
CA ALA A 134 1.72 -1.80 1.29
C ALA A 134 2.62 -2.54 2.28
N ALA A 135 3.95 -2.55 2.11
CA ALA A 135 4.86 -3.27 2.99
C ALA A 135 5.06 -2.60 4.37
N ILE A 136 4.58 -1.35 4.57
CA ILE A 136 4.83 -0.54 5.76
C ILE A 136 3.56 -0.46 6.62
N GLY A 137 3.70 -0.61 7.94
CA GLY A 137 2.61 -0.39 8.90
C GLY A 137 1.83 -1.64 9.28
N GLY A 138 2.33 -2.83 8.92
CA GLY A 138 1.90 -4.12 9.46
C GLY A 138 0.47 -4.55 9.13
N LYS A 139 -0.26 -3.86 8.26
CA LYS A 139 -1.54 -4.38 7.75
C LYS A 139 -1.26 -5.53 6.81
N THR A 140 -1.66 -6.72 7.17
CA THR A 140 -1.49 -7.95 6.38
C THR A 140 -2.81 -8.65 6.25
N GLY A 141 -3.05 -9.34 5.15
CA GLY A 141 -4.33 -10.01 4.99
C GLY A 141 -4.59 -10.59 3.62
N VAL A 142 -5.76 -11.19 3.50
CA VAL A 142 -6.24 -11.85 2.30
C VAL A 142 -7.68 -11.48 1.98
N ASN A 143 -8.06 -11.76 0.75
CA ASN A 143 -9.38 -11.46 0.21
C ASN A 143 -10.36 -12.60 0.50
N LEU A 144 -11.64 -12.26 0.56
CA LEU A 144 -12.76 -13.18 0.52
C LEU A 144 -13.65 -12.87 -0.69
N PRO A 145 -14.54 -13.79 -1.11
CA PRO A 145 -15.55 -13.48 -2.13
C PRO A 145 -16.41 -12.26 -1.78
N ALA A 146 -16.56 -11.95 -0.48
CA ALA A 146 -17.33 -10.81 0.02
C ALA A 146 -16.60 -9.46 -0.10
N GLY A 147 -15.27 -9.44 -0.29
CA GLY A 147 -14.49 -8.22 -0.43
C GLY A 147 -13.00 -8.40 -0.18
N LYS A 148 -12.22 -7.38 -0.56
CA LYS A 148 -10.77 -7.32 -0.37
C LYS A 148 -10.38 -7.09 1.10
N ASN A 149 -9.27 -7.69 1.54
CA ASN A 149 -8.59 -7.44 2.81
C ASN A 149 -9.46 -7.64 4.07
N LEU A 150 -10.49 -8.49 4.00
CA LEU A 150 -11.44 -8.69 5.11
C LEU A 150 -10.90 -9.63 6.20
N VAL A 151 -9.89 -10.44 5.89
CA VAL A 151 -9.27 -11.35 6.86
C VAL A 151 -7.79 -11.03 6.93
N GLY A 152 -7.28 -10.73 8.11
CA GLY A 152 -5.89 -10.35 8.28
C GLY A 152 -5.49 -10.08 9.72
N ALA A 153 -4.29 -9.55 9.88
CA ALA A 153 -3.72 -9.19 11.16
C ALA A 153 -2.89 -7.91 11.05
N PHE A 154 -2.74 -7.21 12.18
CA PHE A 154 -1.68 -6.22 12.33
C PHE A 154 -0.41 -6.94 12.80
N TRP A 155 0.53 -7.17 11.87
CA TRP A 155 1.77 -7.87 12.14
C TRP A 155 2.96 -7.08 11.60
N GLN A 156 3.71 -6.45 12.50
CA GLN A 156 4.82 -5.57 12.10
C GLN A 156 6.03 -6.38 11.64
N PRO A 157 6.68 -6.01 10.52
CA PRO A 157 7.90 -6.66 10.07
C PRO A 157 9.10 -6.28 10.96
N LYS A 158 10.18 -7.09 10.92
CA LYS A 158 11.47 -6.73 11.55
C LYS A 158 12.25 -5.71 10.73
N ALA A 159 12.02 -5.67 9.43
CA ALA A 159 12.54 -4.67 8.51
C ALA A 159 11.71 -4.66 7.22
N VAL A 160 11.71 -3.54 6.52
CA VAL A 160 11.25 -3.43 5.14
C VAL A 160 12.41 -2.95 4.29
N ILE A 161 12.71 -3.67 3.21
CA ILE A 161 13.79 -3.32 2.29
C ILE A 161 13.18 -2.92 0.96
N CYS A 162 13.41 -1.68 0.55
CA CYS A 162 12.91 -1.05 -0.66
C CYS A 162 14.09 -0.79 -1.61
N ASP A 163 14.51 -1.83 -2.33
CA ASP A 163 15.57 -1.70 -3.32
C ASP A 163 15.00 -1.15 -4.63
N THR A 164 15.30 0.10 -4.92
CA THR A 164 14.78 0.80 -6.10
C THR A 164 15.30 0.23 -7.43
N ALA A 165 16.34 -0.61 -7.41
CA ALA A 165 16.79 -1.32 -8.60
C ALA A 165 15.72 -2.26 -9.18
N PHE A 166 14.84 -2.83 -8.35
CA PHE A 166 13.73 -3.67 -8.82
C PHE A 166 12.75 -2.91 -9.72
N LEU A 167 12.63 -1.59 -9.57
CA LEU A 167 11.71 -0.77 -10.37
C LEU A 167 12.09 -0.73 -11.85
N ALA A 168 13.35 -0.99 -12.20
CA ALA A 168 13.82 -1.01 -13.58
C ALA A 168 13.16 -2.13 -14.43
N THR A 169 12.72 -3.21 -13.77
CA THR A 169 12.06 -4.36 -14.42
C THR A 169 10.56 -4.41 -14.14
N LEU A 170 10.04 -3.44 -13.36
CA LEU A 170 8.64 -3.40 -13.00
C LEU A 170 7.78 -3.03 -14.22
N PRO A 171 6.69 -3.77 -14.53
CA PRO A 171 5.77 -3.40 -15.59
C PRO A 171 5.24 -1.96 -15.43
N SER A 172 5.09 -1.24 -16.53
CA SER A 172 4.66 0.17 -16.51
C SER A 172 3.29 0.39 -15.82
N LYS A 173 2.38 -0.58 -15.88
CA LYS A 173 1.09 -0.55 -15.16
C LYS A 173 1.31 -0.52 -13.65
N GLU A 174 2.20 -1.36 -13.14
CA GLU A 174 2.53 -1.43 -11.71
C GLU A 174 3.29 -0.19 -11.23
N LEU A 175 4.14 0.38 -12.09
CA LEU A 175 4.81 1.64 -11.79
C LEU A 175 3.81 2.80 -11.67
N ARG A 176 2.86 2.91 -12.62
CA ARG A 176 1.76 3.91 -12.55
C ARG A 176 0.90 3.73 -11.29
N CYS A 177 0.63 2.49 -10.90
CA CYS A 177 -0.06 2.20 -9.65
C CYS A 177 0.67 2.82 -8.44
N GLY A 178 1.99 2.69 -8.37
CA GLY A 178 2.82 3.32 -7.34
C GLY A 178 2.82 4.85 -7.40
N HIS A 179 2.77 5.42 -8.59
CA HIS A 179 2.67 6.87 -8.76
C HIS A 179 1.35 7.44 -8.20
N GLY A 180 0.23 6.69 -8.26
CA GLY A 180 -1.04 7.09 -7.63
C GLY A 180 -0.90 7.25 -6.12
N GLU A 181 -0.24 6.31 -5.47
CA GLU A 181 0.06 6.40 -4.04
C GLU A 181 1.05 7.54 -3.71
N MET A 182 2.09 7.74 -4.52
CA MET A 182 3.01 8.88 -4.34
C MET A 182 2.28 10.21 -4.45
N ALA A 183 1.35 10.37 -5.41
CA ALA A 183 0.55 11.58 -5.55
C ALA A 183 -0.26 11.87 -4.29
N LYS A 184 -0.80 10.84 -3.64
CA LYS A 184 -1.49 10.97 -2.35
C LYS A 184 -0.60 11.61 -1.28
N TYR A 185 0.62 11.11 -1.11
CA TYR A 185 1.54 11.63 -0.10
C TYR A 185 1.93 13.10 -0.32
N HIS A 186 2.02 13.53 -1.58
CA HIS A 186 2.29 14.91 -1.92
C HIS A 186 1.26 15.89 -1.31
N PHE A 187 -0.01 15.45 -1.23
CA PHE A 187 -1.09 16.29 -0.68
C PHE A 187 -1.23 16.18 0.84
N LEU A 188 -0.79 15.07 1.45
CA LEU A 188 -0.93 14.85 2.88
C LEU A 188 -0.05 15.79 3.71
N THR A 189 1.13 16.15 3.22
CA THR A 189 2.09 16.99 3.95
C THR A 189 2.36 18.33 3.26
N GLY A 190 2.00 18.47 1.98
CA GLY A 190 2.34 19.65 1.18
C GLY A 190 3.80 19.71 0.73
N ASP A 191 4.57 18.63 0.93
CA ASP A 191 5.96 18.55 0.49
C ASP A 191 6.08 18.56 -1.03
N ASP A 192 7.15 19.17 -1.56
CA ASP A 192 7.50 19.07 -2.96
C ASP A 192 8.25 17.76 -3.25
N LEU A 193 7.49 16.65 -3.29
CA LEU A 193 8.04 15.33 -3.58
C LEU A 193 8.57 15.22 -5.02
N VAL A 194 8.11 16.08 -5.93
CA VAL A 194 8.47 16.02 -7.35
C VAL A 194 9.91 16.46 -7.58
N SER A 195 10.40 17.40 -6.77
CA SER A 195 11.78 17.90 -6.86
C SER A 195 12.84 16.87 -6.39
N LEU A 196 12.42 15.84 -5.65
CA LEU A 196 13.30 14.80 -5.11
C LEU A 196 13.68 13.77 -6.18
N ASP A 197 14.89 13.21 -6.10
CA ASP A 197 15.21 12.01 -6.86
C ASP A 197 14.35 10.81 -6.42
N LEU A 198 14.39 9.71 -7.15
CA LEU A 198 13.51 8.56 -6.90
C LEU A 198 13.71 7.98 -5.50
N ASP A 199 14.96 7.78 -5.07
CA ASP A 199 15.27 7.18 -3.78
C ASP A 199 14.83 8.08 -2.63
N ASP A 200 15.07 9.39 -2.73
CA ASP A 200 14.65 10.37 -1.72
C ASP A 200 13.12 10.52 -1.69
N ARG A 201 12.46 10.44 -2.86
CA ARG A 201 11.00 10.48 -2.96
C ARG A 201 10.35 9.25 -2.31
N VAL A 202 10.86 8.06 -2.58
CA VAL A 202 10.41 6.81 -1.93
C VAL A 202 10.64 6.87 -0.42
N ALA A 203 11.82 7.31 0.00
CA ALA A 203 12.14 7.46 1.42
C ALA A 203 11.23 8.47 2.11
N ARG A 204 10.91 9.61 1.45
CA ARG A 204 10.00 10.61 2.02
C ARG A 204 8.57 10.09 2.14
N CYS A 205 8.05 9.38 1.13
CA CYS A 205 6.75 8.71 1.22
C CYS A 205 6.73 7.69 2.37
N ALA A 206 7.77 6.87 2.49
CA ALA A 206 7.92 5.92 3.60
C ALA A 206 7.96 6.62 4.97
N GLN A 207 8.65 7.78 5.08
CA GLN A 207 8.69 8.57 6.32
C GLN A 207 7.32 9.11 6.69
N ILE A 208 6.58 9.70 5.74
CA ILE A 208 5.22 10.21 6.00
C ILE A 208 4.33 9.07 6.51
N LYS A 209 4.40 7.90 5.88
CA LYS A 209 3.63 6.75 6.35
C LYS A 209 4.09 6.26 7.71
N ALA A 210 5.40 6.20 7.96
CA ALA A 210 5.98 5.82 9.24
C ALA A 210 5.49 6.72 10.38
N ASP A 211 5.47 8.04 10.18
CA ASP A 211 5.01 9.02 11.15
C ASP A 211 3.52 8.81 11.50
N ILE A 212 2.68 8.59 10.48
CA ILE A 212 1.25 8.31 10.66
C ILE A 212 1.04 6.99 11.39
N VAL A 213 1.75 5.92 11.00
CA VAL A 213 1.64 4.58 11.64
C VAL A 213 2.14 4.62 13.08
N SER A 214 3.23 5.35 13.36
CA SER A 214 3.78 5.50 14.71
C SER A 214 2.80 6.22 15.64
N SER A 215 2.02 7.15 15.10
CA SER A 215 1.00 7.90 15.86
C SER A 215 -0.32 7.13 15.99
N ASP A 216 -0.66 6.28 15.02
CA ASP A 216 -1.93 5.54 14.99
C ASP A 216 -1.76 4.18 14.29
N GLU A 217 -1.21 3.21 15.00
CA GLU A 217 -0.91 1.88 14.44
C GLU A 217 -2.17 1.15 13.93
N ARG A 218 -3.30 1.27 14.65
CA ARG A 218 -4.52 0.45 14.43
C ARG A 218 -5.67 1.19 13.75
N GLU A 219 -5.38 2.35 13.14
CA GLU A 219 -6.38 3.11 12.38
C GLU A 219 -7.57 3.59 13.23
N GLY A 220 -7.25 4.12 14.42
CA GLY A 220 -8.25 4.73 15.32
C GLY A 220 -8.62 6.18 14.95
N GLY A 221 -7.88 6.84 14.06
CA GLY A 221 -8.11 8.24 13.71
C GLY A 221 -7.18 8.77 12.62
N LEU A 222 -5.95 9.15 12.97
CA LEU A 222 -5.01 9.82 12.05
C LEU A 222 -4.66 8.96 10.82
N ARG A 223 -4.55 7.65 10.98
CA ARG A 223 -4.23 6.74 9.88
C ARG A 223 -5.32 6.72 8.79
N ALA A 224 -6.53 7.16 9.10
CA ALA A 224 -7.59 7.30 8.10
C ALA A 224 -7.24 8.31 7.00
N LEU A 225 -6.31 9.26 7.23
CA LEU A 225 -5.83 10.21 6.23
C LEU A 225 -5.16 9.52 5.04
N LEU A 226 -4.57 8.32 5.25
CA LEU A 226 -4.02 7.51 4.16
C LEU A 226 -5.08 7.08 3.14
N ASN A 227 -6.37 7.18 3.48
CA ASN A 227 -7.49 6.92 2.57
C ASN A 227 -7.87 8.13 1.70
N TYR A 228 -7.03 9.17 1.62
CA TYR A 228 -7.26 10.28 0.68
C TYR A 228 -7.32 9.76 -0.75
N GLY A 229 -8.42 10.03 -1.45
CA GLY A 229 -8.73 9.50 -2.78
C GLY A 229 -9.31 8.07 -2.81
N HIS A 230 -9.19 7.28 -1.74
CA HIS A 230 -9.55 5.87 -1.74
C HIS A 230 -11.06 5.60 -1.76
N THR A 231 -11.89 6.48 -1.21
CA THR A 231 -13.35 6.25 -1.15
C THR A 231 -13.95 6.10 -2.55
N LEU A 232 -13.62 6.99 -3.49
CA LEU A 232 -14.02 6.82 -4.88
C LEU A 232 -13.13 5.78 -5.59
N GLY A 233 -11.84 5.73 -5.30
CA GLY A 233 -10.91 4.75 -5.90
C GLY A 233 -11.42 3.32 -5.75
N HIS A 234 -11.78 2.89 -4.53
CA HIS A 234 -12.34 1.56 -4.27
C HIS A 234 -13.67 1.33 -5.00
N ALA A 235 -14.54 2.35 -5.08
CA ALA A 235 -15.79 2.24 -5.82
C ALA A 235 -15.53 2.00 -7.33
N ILE A 236 -14.56 2.70 -7.92
CA ILE A 236 -14.14 2.49 -9.33
C ILE A 236 -13.53 1.10 -9.52
N GLU A 237 -12.67 0.63 -8.61
CA GLU A 237 -12.11 -0.73 -8.69
C GLU A 237 -13.21 -1.79 -8.76
N ILE A 238 -14.22 -1.69 -7.90
CA ILE A 238 -15.36 -2.61 -7.86
C ILE A 238 -16.19 -2.50 -9.14
N GLU A 239 -16.54 -1.29 -9.57
CA GLU A 239 -17.39 -1.06 -10.73
C GLU A 239 -16.73 -1.52 -12.03
N THR A 240 -15.42 -1.41 -12.14
CA THR A 240 -14.62 -1.88 -13.29
C THR A 240 -14.20 -3.35 -13.20
N ASN A 241 -14.70 -4.11 -12.19
CA ASN A 241 -14.24 -5.46 -11.89
C ASN A 241 -12.71 -5.57 -11.82
N PHE A 242 -12.07 -4.58 -11.19
CA PHE A 242 -10.61 -4.50 -10.99
C PHE A 242 -9.79 -4.42 -12.30
N ALA A 243 -10.41 -4.02 -13.41
CA ALA A 243 -9.69 -3.78 -14.68
C ALA A 243 -8.74 -2.58 -14.57
N LEU A 244 -9.14 -1.54 -13.82
CA LEU A 244 -8.28 -0.41 -13.49
C LEU A 244 -7.38 -0.76 -12.29
N ALA A 245 -6.09 -0.43 -12.37
CA ALA A 245 -5.17 -0.68 -11.26
C ALA A 245 -5.47 0.24 -10.07
N HIS A 246 -5.21 -0.25 -8.85
CA HIS A 246 -5.52 0.44 -7.60
C HIS A 246 -5.07 1.91 -7.59
N GLY A 247 -3.79 2.19 -7.83
CA GLY A 247 -3.28 3.56 -7.80
C GLY A 247 -3.82 4.45 -8.94
N GLU A 248 -4.19 3.86 -10.08
CA GLU A 248 -4.89 4.62 -11.14
C GLU A 248 -6.31 5.02 -10.68
N ALA A 249 -7.02 4.13 -9.99
CA ALA A 249 -8.32 4.45 -9.39
C ALA A 249 -8.20 5.48 -8.25
N VAL A 250 -7.17 5.37 -7.40
CA VAL A 250 -6.86 6.35 -6.35
C VAL A 250 -6.55 7.72 -6.95
N ALA A 251 -5.83 7.80 -8.08
CA ALA A 251 -5.54 9.05 -8.77
C ALA A 251 -6.83 9.80 -9.17
N ILE A 252 -7.81 9.10 -9.77
CA ILE A 252 -9.14 9.66 -10.08
C ILE A 252 -9.84 10.10 -8.78
N GLY A 253 -9.74 9.28 -7.74
CA GLY A 253 -10.30 9.58 -6.43
C GLY A 253 -9.70 10.82 -5.77
N LEU A 254 -8.41 11.12 -5.96
CA LEU A 254 -7.77 12.34 -5.48
C LEU A 254 -8.35 13.58 -6.16
N ILE A 255 -8.58 13.51 -7.48
CA ILE A 255 -9.22 14.63 -8.22
C ILE A 255 -10.65 14.83 -7.77
N PHE A 256 -11.41 13.74 -7.61
CA PHE A 256 -12.76 13.81 -7.05
C PHE A 256 -12.76 14.45 -5.66
N ALA A 257 -11.90 14.00 -4.75
CA ALA A 257 -11.82 14.51 -3.39
C ALA A 257 -11.47 16.01 -3.35
N SER A 258 -10.59 16.48 -4.25
CA SER A 258 -10.27 17.91 -4.38
C SER A 258 -11.46 18.73 -4.89
N LYS A 259 -12.18 18.23 -5.90
CA LYS A 259 -13.39 18.89 -6.43
C LYS A 259 -14.51 18.93 -5.37
N LEU A 260 -14.69 17.84 -4.62
CA LEU A 260 -15.66 17.76 -3.52
C LEU A 260 -15.28 18.75 -2.40
N ALA A 261 -14.02 18.83 -2.02
CA ALA A 261 -13.54 19.82 -1.06
C ALA A 261 -13.82 21.26 -1.53
N HIS A 262 -13.62 21.54 -2.82
CA HIS A 262 -13.92 22.84 -3.40
C HIS A 262 -15.42 23.14 -3.38
N SER A 263 -16.28 22.20 -3.76
CA SER A 263 -17.74 22.40 -3.75
C SER A 263 -18.29 22.65 -2.35
N LEU A 264 -17.60 22.16 -1.31
CA LEU A 264 -17.89 22.40 0.10
C LEU A 264 -17.23 23.70 0.63
N GLY A 265 -16.56 24.49 -0.22
CA GLY A 265 -15.91 25.75 0.17
C GLY A 265 -14.65 25.56 1.05
N ARG A 266 -14.08 24.35 1.09
CA ARG A 266 -12.93 24.01 1.94
C ARG A 266 -11.59 24.45 1.33
N ILE A 267 -11.47 24.40 0.00
CA ILE A 267 -10.29 24.80 -0.74
C ILE A 267 -10.67 25.69 -1.94
N PRO A 268 -9.79 26.62 -2.37
CA PRO A 268 -10.00 27.43 -3.56
C PRO A 268 -9.78 26.59 -4.84
N LYS A 269 -10.24 27.13 -5.98
CA LYS A 269 -10.13 26.46 -7.29
C LYS A 269 -8.67 26.19 -7.68
N GLU A 270 -7.77 27.10 -7.38
CA GLU A 270 -6.32 26.98 -7.65
C GLU A 270 -5.71 25.73 -7.01
N ARG A 271 -6.27 25.31 -5.86
CA ARG A 271 -5.84 24.08 -5.19
C ARG A 271 -6.34 22.83 -5.92
N VAL A 272 -7.52 22.86 -6.55
CA VAL A 272 -8.01 21.80 -7.45
C VAL A 272 -7.13 21.73 -8.70
N ASP A 273 -6.82 22.88 -9.31
CA ASP A 273 -5.94 22.94 -10.48
C ASP A 273 -4.53 22.39 -10.15
N TYR A 274 -4.06 22.62 -8.93
CA TYR A 274 -2.82 22.04 -8.44
C TYR A 274 -2.89 20.50 -8.36
N HIS A 275 -4.01 19.92 -7.88
CA HIS A 275 -4.20 18.46 -7.88
C HIS A 275 -4.18 17.90 -9.30
N LEU A 276 -4.89 18.54 -10.24
CA LEU A 276 -4.90 18.13 -11.66
C LEU A 276 -3.50 18.15 -12.25
N ARG A 277 -2.71 19.18 -11.99
CA ARG A 277 -1.34 19.30 -12.47
C ARG A 277 -0.45 18.19 -11.89
N ILE A 278 -0.48 17.96 -10.59
CA ILE A 278 0.36 16.92 -9.97
C ILE A 278 -0.05 15.53 -10.46
N VAL A 279 -1.33 15.18 -10.39
CA VAL A 279 -1.80 13.84 -10.76
C VAL A 279 -1.70 13.62 -12.27
N GLY A 280 -2.21 14.54 -13.07
CA GLY A 280 -2.33 14.38 -14.52
C GLY A 280 -1.03 14.68 -15.26
N GLU A 281 -0.43 15.87 -15.04
CA GLU A 281 0.72 16.31 -15.82
C GLU A 281 2.03 15.73 -15.26
N THR A 282 2.22 15.77 -13.93
CA THR A 282 3.50 15.35 -13.32
C THR A 282 3.64 13.82 -13.21
N TYR A 283 2.61 13.13 -12.73
CA TYR A 283 2.63 11.68 -12.62
C TYR A 283 2.06 10.95 -13.84
N GLY A 284 1.47 11.68 -14.81
CA GLY A 284 0.93 11.10 -16.05
C GLY A 284 -0.23 10.14 -15.81
N LEU A 285 -1.04 10.38 -14.77
CA LEU A 285 -2.13 9.51 -14.37
C LEU A 285 -3.47 10.02 -14.92
N GLN A 286 -4.41 9.10 -15.10
CA GLN A 286 -5.76 9.43 -15.53
C GLN A 286 -6.51 10.17 -14.42
N THR A 287 -7.24 11.24 -14.80
CA THR A 287 -7.99 12.12 -13.90
C THR A 287 -9.49 12.06 -14.13
N ALA A 288 -9.93 11.39 -15.19
CA ALA A 288 -11.32 11.27 -15.61
C ALA A 288 -11.94 9.94 -15.22
N ILE A 289 -13.25 9.92 -14.99
CA ILE A 289 -13.99 8.69 -14.67
C ILE A 289 -14.10 7.82 -15.94
N PRO A 290 -13.85 6.49 -15.86
CA PRO A 290 -14.06 5.60 -17.00
C PRO A 290 -15.53 5.58 -17.46
N LYS A 291 -15.78 5.65 -18.77
CA LYS A 291 -17.15 5.60 -19.36
C LYS A 291 -17.97 4.38 -18.95
N SER A 292 -17.30 3.29 -18.59
CA SER A 292 -17.96 2.08 -18.10
C SER A 292 -18.58 2.22 -16.72
N CYS A 293 -18.26 3.27 -15.96
CA CYS A 293 -18.76 3.47 -14.61
C CYS A 293 -20.10 4.22 -14.61
N SER A 294 -21.08 3.67 -13.90
CA SER A 294 -22.35 4.37 -13.59
C SER A 294 -22.17 5.27 -12.37
N LEU A 295 -22.47 6.56 -12.47
CA LEU A 295 -22.33 7.52 -11.36
C LEU A 295 -23.21 7.12 -10.17
N ASP A 296 -24.46 6.70 -10.40
CA ASP A 296 -25.37 6.22 -9.33
C ASP A 296 -24.79 5.01 -8.60
N ARG A 297 -24.17 4.11 -9.35
CA ARG A 297 -23.56 2.93 -8.77
C ARG A 297 -22.33 3.29 -7.95
N LEU A 298 -21.50 4.23 -8.42
CA LEU A 298 -20.36 4.74 -7.64
C LEU A 298 -20.82 5.35 -6.31
N VAL A 299 -21.85 6.18 -6.31
CA VAL A 299 -22.43 6.73 -5.05
C VAL A 299 -22.90 5.61 -4.13
N THR A 300 -23.60 4.59 -4.67
CA THR A 300 -24.07 3.44 -3.90
C THR A 300 -22.91 2.65 -3.28
N LEU A 301 -21.82 2.45 -4.02
CA LEU A 301 -20.63 1.73 -3.54
C LEU A 301 -19.90 2.50 -2.45
N MET A 302 -19.71 3.82 -2.63
CA MET A 302 -19.11 4.68 -1.60
C MET A 302 -19.94 4.71 -0.30
N ALA A 303 -21.27 4.63 -0.40
CA ALA A 303 -22.15 4.58 0.78
C ALA A 303 -22.05 3.25 1.56
N LYS A 304 -21.72 2.15 0.89
CA LYS A 304 -21.56 0.83 1.55
C LYS A 304 -20.28 0.70 2.37
N ASP A 305 -19.24 1.40 1.99
CA ASP A 305 -17.93 1.33 2.64
C ASP A 305 -17.95 1.87 4.09
N LYS A 306 -18.93 2.73 4.41
CA LYS A 306 -19.11 3.26 5.78
C LYS A 306 -20.60 3.30 6.10
N LYS A 307 -21.05 2.52 7.10
CA LYS A 307 -22.44 2.49 7.64
C LYS A 307 -22.92 3.93 7.94
N ALA A 308 -23.40 4.63 6.91
CA ALA A 308 -23.76 6.03 6.96
C ALA A 308 -25.20 6.16 7.46
N VAL A 309 -25.38 6.33 8.76
CA VAL A 309 -26.68 6.74 9.31
C VAL A 309 -26.91 8.26 9.06
N ASP A 310 -25.83 9.07 9.01
CA ASP A 310 -25.88 10.54 8.92
C ASP A 310 -25.07 11.14 7.74
N GLY A 311 -24.98 10.45 6.58
CA GLY A 311 -24.24 10.92 5.40
C GLY A 311 -22.89 10.21 5.20
N LEU A 312 -22.22 10.51 4.06
CA LEU A 312 -20.97 9.89 3.71
C LEU A 312 -19.79 10.59 4.41
N THR A 313 -18.72 9.80 4.64
CA THR A 313 -17.47 10.30 5.21
C THR A 313 -16.35 10.20 4.18
N PHE A 314 -15.63 11.29 3.98
CA PHE A 314 -14.48 11.36 3.07
C PHE A 314 -13.25 11.91 3.79
N VAL A 315 -12.09 11.57 3.27
CA VAL A 315 -10.85 12.32 3.57
C VAL A 315 -10.74 13.39 2.51
N LEU A 316 -10.68 14.66 2.92
CA LEU A 316 -10.71 15.83 2.04
C LEU A 316 -9.62 16.82 2.43
N ASP A 317 -9.12 17.57 1.44
CA ASP A 317 -8.24 18.71 1.66
C ASP A 317 -8.99 19.89 2.28
N GLY A 318 -8.30 20.75 3.03
CA GLY A 318 -8.91 21.88 3.72
C GLY A 318 -7.87 22.93 4.13
N PRO A 319 -8.31 23.98 4.84
CA PRO A 319 -7.45 25.11 5.21
C PRO A 319 -6.25 24.73 6.09
N GLN A 320 -6.37 23.63 6.84
CA GLN A 320 -5.33 23.13 7.75
C GLN A 320 -4.66 21.84 7.23
N GLY A 321 -4.90 21.48 5.96
CA GLY A 321 -4.44 20.24 5.35
C GLY A 321 -5.56 19.20 5.19
N VAL A 322 -5.17 17.96 4.96
CA VAL A 322 -6.11 16.85 4.71
C VAL A 322 -6.69 16.37 6.03
N GLU A 323 -8.01 16.21 6.08
CA GLU A 323 -8.75 15.75 7.27
C GLU A 323 -9.96 14.88 6.92
N THR A 324 -10.50 14.16 7.90
CA THR A 324 -11.73 13.37 7.75
C THR A 324 -12.95 14.25 7.93
N VAL A 325 -13.85 14.26 6.95
CA VAL A 325 -15.10 15.04 6.93
C VAL A 325 -16.29 14.10 6.80
N ALA A 326 -17.16 14.11 7.81
CA ALA A 326 -18.38 13.29 7.87
C ALA A 326 -19.62 14.10 7.50
N GLY A 327 -20.76 13.41 7.29
CA GLY A 327 -22.06 14.04 7.08
C GLY A 327 -22.28 14.63 5.68
N ILE A 328 -21.47 14.24 4.70
CA ILE A 328 -21.60 14.75 3.33
C ILE A 328 -22.82 14.11 2.65
N GLN A 329 -23.73 14.97 2.17
CA GLN A 329 -24.97 14.51 1.54
C GLN A 329 -24.70 13.82 0.19
N PRO A 330 -25.35 12.68 -0.12
CA PRO A 330 -25.16 11.97 -1.39
C PRO A 330 -25.40 12.82 -2.65
N GLN A 331 -26.28 13.83 -2.56
CA GLN A 331 -26.55 14.74 -3.65
C GLN A 331 -25.32 15.58 -4.05
N ILE A 332 -24.54 16.07 -3.05
CA ILE A 332 -23.32 16.84 -3.31
C ILE A 332 -22.26 15.93 -3.95
N VAL A 333 -22.18 14.68 -3.48
CA VAL A 333 -21.27 13.67 -4.06
C VAL A 333 -21.63 13.41 -5.53
N HIS A 334 -22.92 13.20 -5.84
CA HIS A 334 -23.39 12.96 -7.19
C HIS A 334 -23.11 14.17 -8.11
N GLN A 335 -23.44 15.38 -7.67
CA GLN A 335 -23.15 16.62 -8.42
C GLN A 335 -21.65 16.80 -8.67
N THR A 336 -20.81 16.43 -7.73
CA THR A 336 -19.34 16.48 -7.91
C THR A 336 -18.88 15.46 -8.96
N LEU A 337 -19.45 14.24 -8.98
CA LEU A 337 -19.16 13.24 -10.01
C LEU A 337 -19.60 13.70 -11.40
N GLU A 338 -20.78 14.34 -11.53
CA GLU A 338 -21.27 14.92 -12.80
C GLU A 338 -20.35 16.03 -13.34
N ALA A 339 -19.69 16.77 -12.43
CA ALA A 339 -18.72 17.80 -12.79
C ALA A 339 -17.31 17.26 -13.14
N MET A 340 -17.10 15.94 -13.07
CA MET A 340 -15.86 15.31 -13.51
C MET A 340 -15.90 15.01 -15.01
N GLU A 341 -14.71 14.97 -15.63
CA GLU A 341 -14.59 14.47 -17.00
C GLU A 341 -14.85 12.95 -17.03
N VAL A 342 -15.41 12.46 -18.12
CA VAL A 342 -15.69 11.05 -18.39
C VAL A 342 -14.98 10.64 -19.68
N LEU A 343 -14.13 9.63 -19.63
CA LEU A 343 -13.33 9.11 -20.76
C LEU A 343 -13.74 7.70 -21.17
#